data_17d8bd504d7c10901c62742145546527
#
_entry.id   17d8bd504d7c10901c62742145546527
#
_cell.length_a   1.000
_cell.length_b   1.000
_cell.length_c   1.000
_cell.angle_alpha   90.00
_cell.angle_beta   90.00
_cell.angle_gamma   90.00
#
_symmetry.space_group_name_H-M   'P 1'
#
loop_
_entity.id
_entity.type
_entity.pdbx_description
1 polymer ?
#
loop_
_entity_poly.entity_id
_entity_poly.type
_entity_poly.pdbx_seq_one_letter_code
_entity_poly.pdbx_strand_id
1 'polypeptide(L)'
;MLRGKTILLGVTGGIACFKAAALASMLKKQHADVQVIMTKNATEFVTPLTFEQLTGNRALVDTFDRNFRYDVGHISVAERADFVLIAPATANVIAKLAHGLADDMLTTTVLACTCPKAAAPAMNTNMYENPVTQDNLAILKKYGWEIVDPASGHLACGATGKGRLPEPEDLLEVCLHALGHEKDMAGKRLLVTAGPTQEALDPVRYLTNHSSGRMGYSIAKAAARRGAQVTLVSGPTALKKPAYVETVDIVSAEDMYEAVTGRAPDMDIIIKAAAVADYRPATVADNKIKKKAGDMAIPLARTKDILAALGEAKRPGQFLCGFSMETENMVANSRKKLEKKHLDMIAANNVKVAGAGFGVDTNILTLITPDGMAELPLMSKDAAADALLDAILERMS
;
A
#
# COMPACT_ATOMS: atom_id res chain seq x y z
N MET A 1 -9.86 -8.19 6.72
CA MET A 1 -8.49 -7.92 7.24
C MET A 1 -8.49 -7.51 8.72
N LEU A 2 -9.45 -6.71 9.20
CA LEU A 2 -9.44 -6.18 10.59
C LEU A 2 -10.44 -6.86 11.54
N ARG A 3 -10.87 -8.09 11.25
CA ARG A 3 -11.81 -8.82 12.11
C ARG A 3 -11.18 -9.10 13.49
N GLY A 4 -11.93 -8.77 14.57
CA GLY A 4 -11.47 -8.92 15.95
C GLY A 4 -10.50 -7.82 16.41
N LYS A 5 -10.24 -6.80 15.58
CA LYS A 5 -9.41 -5.65 15.93
C LYS A 5 -10.28 -4.45 16.31
N THR A 6 -9.91 -3.78 17.38
CA THR A 6 -10.56 -2.55 17.86
C THR A 6 -9.71 -1.35 17.51
N ILE A 7 -10.29 -0.40 16.76
CA ILE A 7 -9.64 0.85 16.38
C ILE A 7 -10.31 2.00 17.12
N LEU A 8 -9.53 2.72 17.91
CA LEU A 8 -9.94 3.97 18.51
C LEU A 8 -9.70 5.10 17.52
N LEU A 9 -10.78 5.66 16.98
CA LEU A 9 -10.75 6.80 16.07
C LEU A 9 -11.02 8.10 16.85
N GLY A 10 -9.99 8.89 17.05
CA GLY A 10 -10.07 10.23 17.65
C GLY A 10 -10.39 11.27 16.60
N VAL A 11 -11.51 11.97 16.76
CA VAL A 11 -11.96 13.02 15.83
C VAL A 11 -11.88 14.37 16.49
N THR A 12 -11.09 15.30 15.91
CA THR A 12 -10.84 16.61 16.51
C THR A 12 -11.43 17.75 15.67
N GLY A 13 -11.65 18.92 16.30
CA GLY A 13 -12.44 20.03 15.74
C GLY A 13 -11.79 20.73 14.55
N GLY A 14 -12.17 20.36 13.36
CA GLY A 14 -11.79 20.99 12.11
C GLY A 14 -12.68 20.52 10.97
N ILE A 15 -12.81 21.32 9.92
CA ILE A 15 -13.71 21.02 8.78
C ILE A 15 -13.45 19.63 8.19
N ALA A 16 -12.21 19.10 8.26
CA ALA A 16 -11.85 17.78 7.75
C ALA A 16 -12.51 16.60 8.48
N CYS A 17 -13.29 16.84 9.58
CA CYS A 17 -14.04 15.81 10.30
C CYS A 17 -14.98 15.00 9.41
N PHE A 18 -15.53 15.58 8.33
CA PHE A 18 -16.42 14.85 7.42
C PHE A 18 -15.72 13.63 6.77
N LYS A 19 -14.41 13.71 6.55
CA LYS A 19 -13.62 12.58 6.04
C LYS A 19 -13.49 11.44 7.05
N ALA A 20 -13.49 11.75 8.36
CA ALA A 20 -13.45 10.74 9.40
C ALA A 20 -14.69 9.84 9.38
N ALA A 21 -15.86 10.37 8.99
CA ALA A 21 -17.07 9.57 8.82
C ALA A 21 -16.93 8.54 7.68
N ALA A 22 -16.36 8.95 6.53
CA ALA A 22 -16.06 8.03 5.44
C ALA A 22 -15.06 6.95 5.87
N LEU A 23 -14.00 7.33 6.58
CA LEU A 23 -13.02 6.40 7.13
C LEU A 23 -13.67 5.39 8.09
N ALA A 24 -14.53 5.84 9.02
CA ALA A 24 -15.23 4.96 9.95
C ALA A 24 -16.06 3.90 9.20
N SER A 25 -16.77 4.29 8.14
CA SER A 25 -17.51 3.38 7.27
C SER A 25 -16.59 2.37 6.58
N MET A 26 -15.42 2.82 6.09
CA MET A 26 -14.45 1.93 5.43
C MET A 26 -13.83 0.93 6.41
N LEU A 27 -13.50 1.34 7.63
CA LEU A 27 -13.01 0.46 8.70
C LEU A 27 -14.04 -0.62 9.07
N LYS A 28 -15.32 -0.25 9.16
CA LYS A 28 -16.41 -1.23 9.38
C LYS A 28 -16.52 -2.23 8.25
N LYS A 29 -16.36 -1.82 7.00
CA LYS A 29 -16.32 -2.74 5.84
C LYS A 29 -15.13 -3.72 5.91
N GLN A 30 -14.05 -3.36 6.59
CA GLN A 30 -12.93 -4.25 6.91
C GLN A 30 -13.18 -5.13 8.15
N HIS A 31 -14.38 -5.08 8.73
CA HIS A 31 -14.81 -5.81 9.92
C HIS A 31 -14.11 -5.38 11.22
N ALA A 32 -13.55 -4.16 11.29
CA ALA A 32 -13.04 -3.60 12.53
C ALA A 32 -14.17 -3.28 13.52
N ASP A 33 -13.89 -3.41 14.82
CA ASP A 33 -14.63 -2.71 15.85
C ASP A 33 -14.10 -1.27 15.95
N VAL A 34 -14.95 -0.28 15.65
CA VAL A 34 -14.53 1.12 15.59
C VAL A 34 -15.16 1.89 16.76
N GLN A 35 -14.33 2.27 17.71
CA GLN A 35 -14.72 3.14 18.82
C GLN A 35 -14.33 4.58 18.49
N VAL A 36 -15.32 5.47 18.45
CA VAL A 36 -15.09 6.88 18.14
C VAL A 36 -15.08 7.72 19.40
N ILE A 37 -14.05 8.56 19.55
CA ILE A 37 -14.02 9.62 20.58
C ILE A 37 -13.88 10.96 19.87
N MET A 38 -14.79 11.88 20.17
CA MET A 38 -14.80 13.21 19.58
C MET A 38 -14.42 14.26 20.62
N THR A 39 -13.62 15.24 20.22
CA THR A 39 -13.49 16.44 21.05
C THR A 39 -14.78 17.25 20.97
N LYS A 40 -15.07 18.08 21.98
CA LYS A 40 -16.24 18.99 21.99
C LYS A 40 -16.28 19.85 20.72
N ASN A 41 -15.12 20.36 20.27
CA ASN A 41 -15.07 21.16 19.04
C ASN A 41 -15.37 20.34 17.77
N ALA A 42 -15.16 19.02 17.78
CA ALA A 42 -15.51 18.19 16.62
C ALA A 42 -17.03 18.08 16.44
N THR A 43 -17.79 18.12 17.52
CA THR A 43 -19.26 18.02 17.47
C THR A 43 -19.93 19.23 16.81
N GLU A 44 -19.22 20.35 16.68
CA GLU A 44 -19.69 21.54 15.93
C GLU A 44 -19.65 21.33 14.40
N PHE A 45 -18.87 20.36 13.91
CA PHE A 45 -18.73 20.05 12.48
C PHE A 45 -19.51 18.80 12.07
N VAL A 46 -19.50 17.76 12.91
CA VAL A 46 -20.19 16.48 12.65
C VAL A 46 -20.79 16.00 13.97
N THR A 47 -22.04 15.60 13.96
CA THR A 47 -22.69 15.15 15.20
C THR A 47 -22.23 13.74 15.61
N PRO A 48 -22.21 13.41 16.91
CA PRO A 48 -21.92 12.05 17.40
C PRO A 48 -22.81 10.99 16.75
N LEU A 49 -24.07 11.29 16.50
CA LEU A 49 -25.04 10.39 15.85
C LEU A 49 -24.55 9.86 14.50
N THR A 50 -23.83 10.69 13.72
CA THR A 50 -23.26 10.24 12.43
C THR A 50 -22.33 9.05 12.62
N PHE A 51 -21.44 9.11 13.61
CA PHE A 51 -20.49 8.02 13.87
C PHE A 51 -21.17 6.81 14.51
N GLU A 52 -22.16 7.03 15.39
CA GLU A 52 -22.94 5.95 16.00
C GLU A 52 -23.67 5.11 14.96
N GLN A 53 -24.30 5.76 13.98
CA GLN A 53 -24.97 5.05 12.87
C GLN A 53 -24.00 4.29 11.96
N LEU A 54 -22.79 4.81 11.76
CA LEU A 54 -21.78 4.17 10.90
C LEU A 54 -21.07 3.01 11.60
N THR A 55 -20.83 3.11 12.90
CA THR A 55 -20.01 2.13 13.64
C THR A 55 -20.82 1.12 14.41
N GLY A 56 -22.06 1.45 14.78
CA GLY A 56 -22.89 0.69 15.70
C GLY A 56 -22.45 0.85 17.17
N ASN A 57 -21.46 1.70 17.45
CA ASN A 57 -20.96 2.01 18.78
C ASN A 57 -21.31 3.43 19.16
N ARG A 58 -21.50 3.68 20.44
CA ARG A 58 -21.69 5.05 20.94
C ARG A 58 -20.43 5.88 20.72
N ALA A 59 -20.58 7.07 20.18
CA ALA A 59 -19.51 8.05 20.07
C ALA A 59 -19.31 8.79 21.40
N LEU A 60 -18.10 8.79 21.93
CA LEU A 60 -17.79 9.36 23.23
C LEU A 60 -17.34 10.81 23.08
N VAL A 61 -17.84 11.69 23.94
CA VAL A 61 -17.50 13.14 23.91
C VAL A 61 -17.09 13.64 25.28
N ASP A 62 -17.86 13.30 26.30
CA ASP A 62 -17.70 13.82 27.66
C ASP A 62 -17.15 12.74 28.60
N THR A 63 -16.13 13.10 29.36
CA THR A 63 -15.52 12.24 30.38
C THR A 63 -16.49 11.93 31.53
N PHE A 64 -17.44 12.84 31.82
CA PHE A 64 -18.37 12.75 32.95
C PHE A 64 -19.81 12.43 32.53
N ASP A 65 -19.99 11.81 31.37
CA ASP A 65 -21.32 11.36 30.93
C ASP A 65 -21.87 10.30 31.89
N ARG A 66 -22.97 10.64 32.58
CA ARG A 66 -23.60 9.75 33.59
C ARG A 66 -24.29 8.52 33.00
N ASN A 67 -24.45 8.43 31.69
CA ASN A 67 -25.05 7.26 31.02
C ASN A 67 -24.00 6.19 30.70
N PHE A 68 -22.77 6.31 31.16
CA PHE A 68 -21.80 5.23 31.17
C PHE A 68 -22.23 4.15 32.20
N ARG A 69 -22.04 2.86 31.82
CA ARG A 69 -22.01 1.77 32.78
C ARG A 69 -20.91 2.04 33.80
N TYR A 70 -21.02 1.47 35.01
CA TYR A 70 -20.12 1.69 36.16
C TYR A 70 -18.62 1.42 35.93
N ASP A 71 -18.17 1.16 34.70
CA ASP A 71 -16.77 1.06 34.32
C ASP A 71 -16.16 2.44 34.09
N VAL A 72 -14.88 2.62 34.42
CA VAL A 72 -14.12 3.83 34.11
C VAL A 72 -13.97 3.91 32.59
N GLY A 73 -14.89 4.60 31.93
CA GLY A 73 -15.13 4.50 30.49
C GLY A 73 -13.89 4.73 29.64
N HIS A 74 -13.01 5.70 29.99
CA HIS A 74 -11.78 5.95 29.28
C HIS A 74 -10.74 4.82 29.42
N ILE A 75 -10.68 4.12 30.57
CA ILE A 75 -9.79 2.98 30.78
C ILE A 75 -10.27 1.77 30.00
N SER A 76 -11.57 1.43 30.12
CA SER A 76 -12.15 0.28 29.41
C SER A 76 -12.00 0.40 27.88
N VAL A 77 -12.07 1.60 27.32
CA VAL A 77 -11.82 1.84 25.88
C VAL A 77 -10.34 1.73 25.56
N ALA A 78 -9.46 2.28 26.40
CA ALA A 78 -8.02 2.26 26.20
C ALA A 78 -7.47 0.81 26.18
N GLU A 79 -7.94 -0.03 27.12
CA GLU A 79 -7.51 -1.45 27.24
C GLU A 79 -7.93 -2.30 26.05
N ARG A 80 -9.06 -2.00 25.41
CA ARG A 80 -9.56 -2.76 24.25
C ARG A 80 -8.95 -2.32 22.93
N ALA A 81 -8.34 -1.14 22.86
CA ALA A 81 -7.81 -0.59 21.62
C ALA A 81 -6.58 -1.35 21.14
N ASP A 82 -6.61 -1.90 19.93
CA ASP A 82 -5.44 -2.45 19.22
C ASP A 82 -4.66 -1.34 18.50
N PHE A 83 -5.30 -0.23 18.15
CA PHE A 83 -4.70 0.90 17.45
C PHE A 83 -5.44 2.19 17.72
N VAL A 84 -4.72 3.30 17.85
CA VAL A 84 -5.28 4.65 17.95
C VAL A 84 -4.96 5.43 16.69
N LEU A 85 -5.98 5.99 16.04
CA LEU A 85 -5.81 6.94 14.95
C LEU A 85 -6.50 8.25 15.26
N ILE A 86 -5.77 9.34 15.34
CA ILE A 86 -6.31 10.69 15.48
C ILE A 86 -6.45 11.33 14.09
N ALA A 87 -7.67 11.41 13.57
CA ALA A 87 -7.95 11.90 12.22
C ALA A 87 -9.30 12.64 12.13
N PRO A 88 -9.31 13.96 11.89
CA PRO A 88 -8.16 14.86 11.80
C PRO A 88 -7.49 15.11 13.15
N ALA A 89 -6.17 15.37 13.17
CA ALA A 89 -5.43 15.85 14.34
C ALA A 89 -5.18 17.36 14.22
N THR A 90 -5.85 18.17 15.02
CA THR A 90 -5.64 19.62 15.08
C THR A 90 -4.34 19.97 15.82
N ALA A 91 -3.77 21.14 15.56
CA ALA A 91 -2.58 21.63 16.27
C ALA A 91 -2.77 21.62 17.81
N ASN A 92 -3.95 22.00 18.29
CA ASN A 92 -4.31 21.97 19.72
C ASN A 92 -4.18 20.54 20.30
N VAL A 93 -4.81 19.56 19.66
CA VAL A 93 -4.76 18.18 20.17
C VAL A 93 -3.37 17.57 20.03
N ILE A 94 -2.64 17.86 18.97
CA ILE A 94 -1.23 17.47 18.80
C ILE A 94 -0.39 18.01 19.97
N ALA A 95 -0.56 19.30 20.33
CA ALA A 95 0.16 19.90 21.47
C ALA A 95 -0.22 19.23 22.80
N LYS A 96 -1.51 18.98 23.05
CA LYS A 96 -1.96 18.27 24.27
C LYS A 96 -1.35 16.88 24.38
N LEU A 97 -1.41 16.09 23.31
CA LEU A 97 -0.86 14.73 23.27
C LEU A 97 0.67 14.72 23.45
N ALA A 98 1.39 15.69 22.86
CA ALA A 98 2.83 15.82 22.97
C ALA A 98 3.29 16.11 24.42
N HIS A 99 2.46 16.83 25.19
CA HIS A 99 2.79 17.27 26.55
C HIS A 99 1.99 16.54 27.65
N GLY A 100 1.20 15.50 27.30
CA GLY A 100 0.47 14.71 28.27
C GLY A 100 -0.70 15.44 28.93
N LEU A 101 -1.26 16.45 28.29
CA LEU A 101 -2.44 17.15 28.79
C LEU A 101 -3.69 16.30 28.53
N ALA A 102 -4.36 15.89 29.61
CA ALA A 102 -5.49 14.96 29.62
C ALA A 102 -6.73 15.64 30.24
N ASP A 103 -7.21 16.69 29.58
CA ASP A 103 -8.31 17.55 30.06
C ASP A 103 -9.65 17.29 29.36
N ASP A 104 -9.72 16.30 28.46
CA ASP A 104 -10.93 15.86 27.77
C ASP A 104 -10.94 14.33 27.60
N MET A 105 -12.09 13.79 27.18
CA MET A 105 -12.28 12.33 27.01
C MET A 105 -11.27 11.72 26.06
N LEU A 106 -10.93 12.39 24.94
CA LEU A 106 -10.01 11.89 23.94
C LEU A 106 -8.57 11.80 24.50
N THR A 107 -8.07 12.91 25.02
CA THR A 107 -6.69 12.99 25.50
C THR A 107 -6.45 12.13 26.74
N THR A 108 -7.45 12.02 27.64
CA THR A 108 -7.40 11.11 28.79
C THR A 108 -7.32 9.63 28.36
N THR A 109 -8.21 9.22 27.43
CA THR A 109 -8.20 7.84 26.93
C THR A 109 -6.90 7.51 26.21
N VAL A 110 -6.43 8.40 25.34
CA VAL A 110 -5.19 8.17 24.55
C VAL A 110 -3.96 8.08 25.45
N LEU A 111 -3.90 8.84 26.55
CA LEU A 111 -2.82 8.76 27.52
C LEU A 111 -2.77 7.40 28.22
N ALA A 112 -3.92 6.74 28.40
CA ALA A 112 -4.01 5.40 28.99
C ALA A 112 -3.76 4.27 27.97
N CYS A 113 -3.80 4.52 26.64
CA CYS A 113 -3.58 3.50 25.61
C CYS A 113 -2.12 3.06 25.57
N THR A 114 -1.88 1.74 25.52
CA THR A 114 -0.56 1.12 25.33
C THR A 114 -0.30 0.65 23.89
N CYS A 115 -1.34 0.55 23.06
CA CYS A 115 -1.25 0.13 21.68
C CYS A 115 -0.54 1.16 20.77
N PRO A 116 -0.14 0.76 19.55
CA PRO A 116 0.42 1.68 18.56
C PRO A 116 -0.54 2.83 18.22
N LYS A 117 0.03 4.00 17.91
CA LYS A 117 -0.73 5.25 17.73
C LYS A 117 -0.29 5.98 16.47
N ALA A 118 -1.26 6.55 15.75
CA ALA A 118 -0.99 7.45 14.63
C ALA A 118 -1.79 8.75 14.75
N ALA A 119 -1.23 9.82 14.22
CA ALA A 119 -1.89 11.11 14.10
C ALA A 119 -1.81 11.63 12.66
N ALA A 120 -2.94 12.06 12.12
CA ALA A 120 -3.06 12.67 10.80
C ALA A 120 -3.34 14.18 10.94
N PRO A 121 -2.30 15.03 10.90
CA PRO A 121 -2.45 16.47 11.04
C PRO A 121 -3.35 17.06 9.95
N ALA A 122 -4.26 17.97 10.36
CA ALA A 122 -5.08 18.73 9.43
C ALA A 122 -5.29 20.14 9.97
N MET A 123 -4.74 21.12 9.27
CA MET A 123 -4.77 22.54 9.65
C MET A 123 -4.34 23.44 8.49
N ASN A 124 -4.44 24.76 8.68
CA ASN A 124 -3.87 25.73 7.75
C ASN A 124 -2.35 25.51 7.59
N THR A 125 -1.80 25.80 6.41
CA THR A 125 -0.37 25.60 6.09
C THR A 125 0.55 26.33 7.09
N ASN A 126 0.27 27.58 7.41
CA ASN A 126 1.11 28.35 8.36
C ASN A 126 1.05 27.75 9.77
N MET A 127 -0.08 27.17 10.17
CA MET A 127 -0.19 26.44 11.45
C MET A 127 0.62 25.16 11.41
N TYR A 128 0.61 24.44 10.28
CA TYR A 128 1.36 23.21 10.12
C TYR A 128 2.88 23.48 10.10
N GLU A 129 3.30 24.49 9.36
CA GLU A 129 4.73 24.87 9.22
C GLU A 129 5.25 25.65 10.45
N ASN A 130 4.37 26.04 11.38
CA ASN A 130 4.79 26.75 12.60
C ASN A 130 5.78 25.88 13.40
N PRO A 131 6.95 26.44 13.81
CA PRO A 131 7.95 25.71 14.59
C PRO A 131 7.39 24.97 15.79
N VAL A 132 6.48 25.59 16.55
CA VAL A 132 5.85 24.96 17.72
C VAL A 132 5.04 23.72 17.32
N THR A 133 4.35 23.74 16.20
CA THR A 133 3.63 22.56 15.68
C THR A 133 4.61 21.46 15.25
N GLN A 134 5.68 21.82 14.56
CA GLN A 134 6.70 20.87 14.12
C GLN A 134 7.43 20.23 15.32
N ASP A 135 7.75 21.01 16.35
CA ASP A 135 8.34 20.51 17.60
C ASP A 135 7.40 19.50 18.28
N ASN A 136 6.11 19.81 18.38
CA ASN A 136 5.12 18.90 18.96
C ASN A 136 4.99 17.59 18.15
N LEU A 137 5.03 17.65 16.82
CA LEU A 137 5.05 16.47 15.97
C LEU A 137 6.32 15.64 16.16
N ALA A 138 7.48 16.30 16.33
CA ALA A 138 8.75 15.63 16.62
C ALA A 138 8.71 14.93 17.98
N ILE A 139 8.11 15.54 19.00
CA ILE A 139 7.90 14.94 20.32
C ILE A 139 7.03 13.68 20.21
N LEU A 140 5.93 13.72 19.48
CA LEU A 140 5.07 12.55 19.25
C LEU A 140 5.84 11.43 18.53
N LYS A 141 6.62 11.75 17.49
CA LYS A 141 7.49 10.77 16.81
C LYS A 141 8.49 10.13 17.78
N LYS A 142 9.11 10.92 18.65
CA LYS A 142 10.03 10.42 19.71
C LYS A 142 9.35 9.43 20.65
N TYR A 143 8.05 9.59 20.90
CA TYR A 143 7.25 8.68 21.72
C TYR A 143 6.63 7.51 20.93
N GLY A 144 7.09 7.28 19.70
CA GLY A 144 6.68 6.14 18.88
C GLY A 144 5.36 6.32 18.12
N TRP A 145 4.86 7.55 18.00
CA TRP A 145 3.70 7.83 17.17
C TRP A 145 4.08 7.85 15.70
N GLU A 146 3.25 7.25 14.89
CA GLU A 146 3.29 7.48 13.46
C GLU A 146 2.61 8.81 13.12
N ILE A 147 3.29 9.67 12.38
CA ILE A 147 2.71 10.92 11.87
C ILE A 147 2.43 10.73 10.39
N VAL A 148 1.15 10.71 10.05
CA VAL A 148 0.69 10.61 8.66
C VAL A 148 0.83 11.98 8.02
N ASP A 149 1.73 12.12 7.07
CA ASP A 149 2.00 13.40 6.43
C ASP A 149 0.74 13.98 5.77
N PRO A 150 0.42 15.27 6.02
CA PRO A 150 -0.72 15.90 5.39
C PRO A 150 -0.53 16.02 3.88
N ALA A 151 -1.61 15.87 3.14
CA ALA A 151 -1.62 16.09 1.71
C ALA A 151 -1.42 17.57 1.37
N SER A 152 -0.83 17.83 0.22
CA SER A 152 -0.74 19.16 -0.38
C SER A 152 -1.95 19.44 -1.26
N GLY A 153 -2.39 20.69 -1.33
CA GLY A 153 -3.50 21.10 -2.19
C GLY A 153 -4.22 22.35 -1.70
N HIS A 154 -5.36 22.63 -2.29
CA HIS A 154 -6.25 23.72 -1.84
C HIS A 154 -6.86 23.39 -0.49
N LEU A 155 -6.73 24.30 0.46
CA LEU A 155 -7.32 24.26 1.78
C LEU A 155 -8.65 25.02 1.81
N ALA A 156 -9.51 24.71 2.76
CA ALA A 156 -10.81 25.39 2.94
C ALA A 156 -10.71 26.91 3.17
N CYS A 157 -9.54 27.39 3.63
CA CYS A 157 -9.24 28.81 3.80
C CYS A 157 -8.74 29.50 2.52
N GLY A 158 -8.72 28.83 1.36
CA GLY A 158 -8.26 29.36 0.08
C GLY A 158 -6.73 29.28 -0.13
N ALA A 159 -5.94 28.93 0.88
CA ALA A 159 -4.50 28.74 0.74
C ALA A 159 -4.18 27.43 0.00
N THR A 160 -3.04 27.38 -0.69
CA THR A 160 -2.51 26.17 -1.29
C THR A 160 -1.20 25.79 -0.59
N GLY A 161 -1.09 24.55 -0.12
CA GLY A 161 0.09 24.07 0.60
C GLY A 161 -0.15 22.77 1.35
N LYS A 162 0.78 22.39 2.22
CA LYS A 162 0.64 21.26 3.14
C LYS A 162 -0.34 21.60 4.27
N GLY A 163 -1.13 20.61 4.69
CA GLY A 163 -2.05 20.78 5.83
C GLY A 163 -3.42 20.16 5.63
N ARG A 164 -3.68 19.59 4.43
CA ARG A 164 -4.93 18.89 4.12
C ARG A 164 -4.89 17.48 4.69
N LEU A 165 -5.98 17.06 5.37
CA LEU A 165 -6.12 15.67 5.80
C LEU A 165 -6.00 14.73 4.58
N PRO A 166 -5.19 13.66 4.64
CA PRO A 166 -5.13 12.63 3.62
C PRO A 166 -6.52 12.08 3.29
N GLU A 167 -6.65 11.41 2.15
CA GLU A 167 -7.93 10.81 1.78
C GLU A 167 -8.24 9.62 2.71
N PRO A 168 -9.53 9.29 2.93
CA PRO A 168 -9.92 8.18 3.80
C PRO A 168 -9.26 6.85 3.44
N GLU A 169 -8.99 6.61 2.15
CA GLU A 169 -8.31 5.42 1.65
C GLU A 169 -6.86 5.34 2.17
N ASP A 170 -6.16 6.48 2.25
CA ASP A 170 -4.79 6.54 2.77
C ASP A 170 -4.75 6.28 4.28
N LEU A 171 -5.73 6.83 5.00
CA LEU A 171 -5.88 6.61 6.45
C LEU A 171 -6.29 5.17 6.77
N LEU A 172 -7.10 4.55 5.91
CA LEU A 172 -7.39 3.12 5.99
C LEU A 172 -6.12 2.29 5.82
N GLU A 173 -5.26 2.66 4.87
CA GLU A 173 -3.99 1.94 4.64
C GLU A 173 -3.08 1.99 5.86
N VAL A 174 -3.03 3.10 6.60
CA VAL A 174 -2.32 3.19 7.90
C VAL A 174 -2.83 2.14 8.88
N CYS A 175 -4.15 2.01 9.03
CA CYS A 175 -4.74 1.00 9.92
C CYS A 175 -4.46 -0.43 9.44
N LEU A 176 -4.54 -0.68 8.12
CA LEU A 176 -4.25 -1.98 7.53
C LEU A 176 -2.76 -2.33 7.66
N HIS A 177 -1.88 -1.36 7.48
CA HIS A 177 -0.45 -1.56 7.70
C HIS A 177 -0.16 -1.90 9.17
N ALA A 178 -0.80 -1.22 10.13
CA ALA A 178 -0.59 -1.48 11.55
C ALA A 178 -1.15 -2.84 12.00
N LEU A 179 -2.35 -3.22 11.57
CA LEU A 179 -3.13 -4.32 12.15
C LEU A 179 -3.54 -5.43 11.17
N GLY A 180 -3.44 -5.19 9.86
CA GLY A 180 -4.07 -6.05 8.84
C GLY A 180 -3.52 -7.46 8.76
N HIS A 181 -2.27 -7.66 9.16
CA HIS A 181 -1.57 -8.94 9.15
C HIS A 181 -0.60 -9.06 10.32
N GLU A 182 -0.27 -10.28 10.68
CA GLU A 182 0.92 -10.57 11.48
C GLU A 182 2.17 -10.10 10.74
N LYS A 183 3.22 -9.71 11.47
CA LYS A 183 4.47 -9.20 10.88
C LYS A 183 5.44 -10.36 10.59
N ASP A 184 4.93 -11.41 9.94
CA ASP A 184 5.65 -12.64 9.61
C ASP A 184 6.75 -12.47 8.55
N MET A 185 6.77 -11.33 7.86
CA MET A 185 7.85 -10.93 6.95
C MET A 185 8.78 -9.86 7.56
N ALA A 186 8.69 -9.61 8.87
CA ALA A 186 9.59 -8.65 9.54
C ALA A 186 11.07 -9.03 9.33
N GLY A 187 11.89 -8.04 8.96
CA GLY A 187 13.30 -8.24 8.66
C GLY A 187 13.61 -8.80 7.27
N LYS A 188 12.60 -9.19 6.46
CA LYS A 188 12.79 -9.61 5.07
C LYS A 188 12.83 -8.40 4.13
N ARG A 189 13.75 -8.43 3.16
CA ARG A 189 13.84 -7.46 2.06
C ARG A 189 13.25 -8.07 0.80
N LEU A 190 12.21 -7.44 0.26
CA LEU A 190 11.48 -7.93 -0.89
C LEU A 190 11.54 -6.91 -2.03
N LEU A 191 11.94 -7.36 -3.21
CA LEU A 191 11.83 -6.60 -4.46
C LEU A 191 10.72 -7.17 -5.31
N VAL A 192 9.80 -6.31 -5.75
CA VAL A 192 8.76 -6.70 -6.71
C VAL A 192 8.79 -5.76 -7.92
N THR A 193 8.61 -6.31 -9.12
CA THR A 193 8.48 -5.50 -10.34
C THR A 193 7.03 -5.39 -10.75
N ALA A 194 6.62 -4.25 -11.31
CA ALA A 194 5.24 -4.01 -11.73
C ALA A 194 5.16 -3.15 -13.00
N GLY A 195 3.98 -3.14 -13.61
CA GLY A 195 3.71 -2.34 -14.79
C GLY A 195 4.31 -2.89 -16.08
N PRO A 196 4.05 -2.23 -17.21
CA PRO A 196 4.72 -2.49 -18.47
C PRO A 196 6.02 -1.71 -18.59
N THR A 197 6.92 -2.14 -19.47
CA THR A 197 7.95 -1.27 -20.01
C THR A 197 7.47 -0.58 -21.27
N GLN A 198 8.07 0.55 -21.61
CA GLN A 198 7.78 1.33 -22.80
C GLN A 198 9.08 1.50 -23.60
N GLU A 199 9.10 0.90 -24.79
CA GLU A 199 10.28 0.91 -25.65
C GLU A 199 10.10 1.98 -26.73
N ALA A 200 10.83 3.08 -26.60
CA ALA A 200 10.68 4.25 -27.47
C ALA A 200 10.96 3.90 -28.93
N LEU A 201 10.08 4.33 -29.82
CA LEU A 201 10.26 4.33 -31.27
C LEU A 201 10.78 5.70 -31.75
N ASP A 202 10.22 6.76 -31.17
CA ASP A 202 10.59 8.15 -31.36
C ASP A 202 10.13 8.96 -30.13
N PRO A 203 10.35 10.28 -30.01
CA PRO A 203 9.95 11.07 -28.84
C PRO A 203 8.45 11.06 -28.52
N VAL A 204 7.61 10.50 -29.41
CA VAL A 204 6.14 10.56 -29.30
C VAL A 204 5.52 9.16 -29.12
N ARG A 205 6.14 8.13 -29.69
CA ARG A 205 5.57 6.77 -29.78
C ARG A 205 6.50 5.74 -29.18
N TYR A 206 5.89 4.71 -28.59
CA TYR A 206 6.59 3.58 -27.97
C TYR A 206 5.82 2.27 -28.19
N LEU A 207 6.51 1.14 -28.07
CA LEU A 207 5.94 -0.19 -27.95
C LEU A 207 5.77 -0.53 -26.47
N THR A 208 4.66 -1.15 -26.09
CA THR A 208 4.38 -1.52 -24.70
C THR A 208 3.43 -2.71 -24.60
N ASN A 209 3.35 -3.30 -23.42
CA ASN A 209 2.41 -4.36 -23.08
C ASN A 209 1.14 -3.78 -22.41
N HIS A 210 0.01 -4.50 -22.48
CA HIS A 210 -1.26 -4.08 -21.87
C HIS A 210 -1.31 -4.18 -20.33
N SER A 211 -0.19 -4.32 -19.65
CA SER A 211 -0.15 -4.48 -18.18
C SER A 211 -0.59 -3.19 -17.47
N SER A 212 -1.47 -3.35 -16.48
CA SER A 212 -1.88 -2.25 -15.60
C SER A 212 -1.02 -2.11 -14.34
N GLY A 213 -0.13 -3.06 -14.05
CA GLY A 213 0.70 -3.08 -12.84
C GLY A 213 -0.01 -3.54 -11.55
N ARG A 214 -1.34 -3.70 -11.55
CA ARG A 214 -2.14 -3.98 -10.34
C ARG A 214 -1.63 -5.15 -9.52
N MET A 215 -1.25 -6.26 -10.13
CA MET A 215 -0.79 -7.45 -9.39
C MET A 215 0.49 -7.17 -8.59
N GLY A 216 1.51 -6.56 -9.22
CA GLY A 216 2.75 -6.19 -8.53
C GLY A 216 2.53 -5.17 -7.41
N TYR A 217 1.62 -4.22 -7.62
CA TYR A 217 1.22 -3.26 -6.57
C TYR A 217 0.50 -3.93 -5.40
N SER A 218 -0.39 -4.91 -5.65
CA SER A 218 -1.04 -5.70 -4.60
C SER A 218 -0.02 -6.52 -3.80
N ILE A 219 0.95 -7.14 -4.47
CA ILE A 219 2.04 -7.88 -3.80
C ILE A 219 2.88 -6.94 -2.93
N ALA A 220 3.26 -5.77 -3.45
CA ALA A 220 4.04 -4.80 -2.69
C ALA A 220 3.30 -4.34 -1.42
N LYS A 221 2.01 -4.03 -1.51
CA LYS A 221 1.17 -3.66 -0.37
C LYS A 221 1.04 -4.80 0.64
N ALA A 222 0.74 -6.01 0.18
CA ALA A 222 0.58 -7.17 1.05
C ALA A 222 1.89 -7.45 1.83
N ALA A 223 3.03 -7.46 1.16
CA ALA A 223 4.33 -7.65 1.79
C ALA A 223 4.67 -6.56 2.82
N ALA A 224 4.39 -5.28 2.50
CA ALA A 224 4.60 -4.17 3.43
C ALA A 224 3.70 -4.29 4.68
N ARG A 225 2.42 -4.66 4.51
CA ARG A 225 1.50 -4.93 5.64
C ARG A 225 1.97 -6.08 6.53
N ARG A 226 2.69 -7.06 5.97
CA ARG A 226 3.31 -8.19 6.67
C ARG A 226 4.70 -7.85 7.27
N GLY A 227 5.14 -6.60 7.17
CA GLY A 227 6.35 -6.09 7.82
C GLY A 227 7.64 -6.21 6.99
N ALA A 228 7.57 -6.61 5.72
CA ALA A 228 8.73 -6.61 4.83
C ALA A 228 9.21 -5.20 4.50
N GLN A 229 10.51 -5.04 4.27
CA GLN A 229 11.07 -3.87 3.59
C GLN A 229 10.92 -4.07 2.09
N VAL A 230 10.04 -3.29 1.46
CA VAL A 230 9.63 -3.53 0.08
C VAL A 230 10.18 -2.46 -0.85
N THR A 231 10.84 -2.90 -1.93
CA THR A 231 11.20 -2.08 -3.09
C THR A 231 10.35 -2.50 -4.29
N LEU A 232 9.55 -1.56 -4.80
CA LEU A 232 8.71 -1.73 -6.00
C LEU A 232 9.41 -1.05 -7.18
N VAL A 233 9.90 -1.82 -8.14
CA VAL A 233 10.40 -1.30 -9.43
C VAL A 233 9.26 -1.27 -10.42
N SER A 234 8.79 -0.07 -10.76
CA SER A 234 7.55 0.11 -11.53
C SER A 234 7.78 0.81 -12.87
N GLY A 235 7.35 0.14 -13.94
CA GLY A 235 7.11 0.82 -15.22
C GLY A 235 5.91 1.79 -15.13
N PRO A 236 5.64 2.57 -16.18
CA PRO A 236 4.60 3.58 -16.18
C PRO A 236 3.21 2.99 -15.93
N THR A 237 2.52 3.47 -14.91
CA THR A 237 1.14 3.10 -14.56
C THR A 237 0.36 4.33 -14.09
N ALA A 238 -0.97 4.26 -14.11
CA ALA A 238 -1.85 5.25 -13.50
C ALA A 238 -2.16 4.97 -12.02
N LEU A 239 -1.51 3.96 -11.42
CA LEU A 239 -1.74 3.58 -10.04
C LEU A 239 -1.05 4.55 -9.09
N LYS A 240 -1.72 4.85 -7.97
CA LYS A 240 -1.10 5.58 -6.87
C LYS A 240 0.02 4.75 -6.25
N LYS A 241 1.17 5.37 -6.00
CA LYS A 241 2.29 4.70 -5.31
C LYS A 241 1.83 4.21 -3.94
N PRO A 242 2.12 2.94 -3.59
CA PRO A 242 1.69 2.39 -2.31
C PRO A 242 2.47 3.04 -1.16
N ALA A 243 1.78 3.30 -0.06
CA ALA A 243 2.43 3.72 1.18
C ALA A 243 3.32 2.59 1.73
N TYR A 244 4.32 2.93 2.53
CA TYR A 244 5.27 1.99 3.15
C TYR A 244 6.11 1.15 2.17
N VAL A 245 6.20 1.58 0.92
CA VAL A 245 6.93 0.90 -0.15
C VAL A 245 7.87 1.90 -0.83
N GLU A 246 9.16 1.57 -0.89
CA GLU A 246 10.08 2.31 -1.73
C GLU A 246 9.75 2.05 -3.21
N THR A 247 9.42 3.10 -3.97
CA THR A 247 9.10 2.96 -5.39
C THR A 247 10.21 3.54 -6.25
N VAL A 248 10.73 2.72 -7.16
CA VAL A 248 11.71 3.07 -8.17
C VAL A 248 11.00 3.11 -9.52
N ASP A 249 10.83 4.30 -10.08
CA ASP A 249 10.20 4.48 -11.38
C ASP A 249 11.21 4.19 -12.49
N ILE A 250 10.78 3.44 -13.49
CA ILE A 250 11.55 3.14 -14.71
C ILE A 250 10.68 3.32 -15.94
N VAL A 251 11.26 3.34 -17.10
CA VAL A 251 10.52 3.45 -18.36
C VAL A 251 10.77 2.25 -19.26
N SER A 252 12.02 1.93 -19.56
CA SER A 252 12.39 0.89 -20.52
C SER A 252 12.72 -0.45 -19.85
N ALA A 253 12.83 -1.51 -20.67
CA ALA A 253 13.33 -2.82 -20.24
C ALA A 253 14.79 -2.74 -19.73
N GLU A 254 15.61 -1.85 -20.32
CA GLU A 254 16.99 -1.64 -19.86
C GLU A 254 17.01 -0.98 -18.48
N ASP A 255 16.21 0.07 -18.25
CA ASP A 255 16.12 0.71 -16.93
C ASP A 255 15.67 -0.30 -15.87
N MET A 256 14.69 -1.17 -16.20
CA MET A 256 14.23 -2.20 -15.28
C MET A 256 15.32 -3.24 -15.01
N TYR A 257 16.08 -3.63 -16.03
CA TYR A 257 17.20 -4.54 -15.88
C TYR A 257 18.23 -3.98 -14.89
N GLU A 258 18.68 -2.74 -15.09
CA GLU A 258 19.66 -2.09 -14.22
C GLU A 258 19.12 -1.90 -12.78
N ALA A 259 17.89 -1.42 -12.65
CA ALA A 259 17.27 -1.19 -11.35
C ALA A 259 17.12 -2.46 -10.53
N VAL A 260 16.76 -3.58 -11.18
CA VAL A 260 16.54 -4.88 -10.52
C VAL A 260 17.85 -5.56 -10.20
N THR A 261 18.74 -5.70 -11.19
CA THR A 261 20.01 -6.43 -11.00
C THR A 261 20.95 -5.73 -10.02
N GLY A 262 20.97 -4.40 -10.01
CA GLY A 262 21.75 -3.61 -9.05
C GLY A 262 21.29 -3.76 -7.60
N ARG A 263 20.02 -4.11 -7.36
CA ARG A 263 19.44 -4.30 -6.01
C ARG A 263 19.33 -5.76 -5.59
N ALA A 264 19.31 -6.68 -6.55
CA ALA A 264 19.10 -8.10 -6.32
C ALA A 264 20.03 -8.71 -5.25
N PRO A 265 21.33 -8.36 -5.17
CA PRO A 265 22.21 -8.93 -4.14
C PRO A 265 21.75 -8.68 -2.70
N ASP A 266 20.99 -7.64 -2.47
CA ASP A 266 20.53 -7.25 -1.12
C ASP A 266 19.16 -7.81 -0.77
N MET A 267 18.43 -8.44 -1.68
CA MET A 267 17.06 -8.90 -1.49
C MET A 267 17.01 -10.35 -1.02
N ASP A 268 16.07 -10.64 -0.12
CA ASP A 268 15.78 -12.00 0.32
C ASP A 268 14.76 -12.67 -0.61
N ILE A 269 13.80 -11.88 -1.12
CA ILE A 269 12.73 -12.33 -2.02
C ILE A 269 12.67 -11.40 -3.22
N ILE A 270 12.64 -11.97 -4.43
CA ILE A 270 12.45 -11.22 -5.67
C ILE A 270 11.24 -11.78 -6.42
N ILE A 271 10.26 -10.93 -6.71
CA ILE A 271 9.04 -11.30 -7.43
C ILE A 271 8.94 -10.49 -8.72
N LYS A 272 9.10 -11.14 -9.85
CA LYS A 272 9.09 -10.50 -11.16
C LYS A 272 7.69 -10.56 -11.79
N ALA A 273 6.83 -9.56 -11.47
CA ALA A 273 5.44 -9.48 -11.94
C ALA A 273 5.22 -8.44 -13.07
N ALA A 274 6.25 -7.68 -13.45
CA ALA A 274 6.19 -6.72 -14.55
C ALA A 274 6.07 -7.41 -15.92
N ALA A 275 5.37 -6.75 -16.84
CA ALA A 275 5.28 -7.13 -18.24
C ALA A 275 6.39 -6.40 -19.04
N VAL A 276 7.58 -6.96 -18.99
CA VAL A 276 8.75 -6.44 -19.72
C VAL A 276 8.66 -6.82 -21.20
N ALA A 277 8.96 -5.89 -22.08
CA ALA A 277 9.04 -6.18 -23.51
C ALA A 277 10.25 -7.06 -23.82
N ASP A 278 10.04 -8.15 -24.58
CA ASP A 278 11.13 -9.03 -25.06
C ASP A 278 11.91 -8.43 -26.22
N TYR A 279 11.32 -7.40 -26.88
CA TYR A 279 11.90 -6.72 -28.02
C TYR A 279 11.73 -5.21 -27.87
N ARG A 280 12.73 -4.46 -28.34
CA ARG A 280 12.73 -3.00 -28.47
C ARG A 280 13.06 -2.59 -29.90
N PRO A 281 12.69 -1.38 -30.35
CA PRO A 281 13.20 -0.84 -31.62
C PRO A 281 14.74 -0.90 -31.64
N ALA A 282 15.30 -1.38 -32.74
CA ALA A 282 16.76 -1.48 -32.90
C ALA A 282 17.42 -0.10 -32.85
N THR A 283 16.72 0.94 -33.34
CA THR A 283 17.13 2.35 -33.30
C THR A 283 15.95 3.19 -32.87
N VAL A 284 16.21 4.20 -32.06
CA VAL A 284 15.24 5.23 -31.66
C VAL A 284 15.48 6.47 -32.52
N ALA A 285 14.44 6.99 -33.15
CA ALA A 285 14.55 8.18 -33.96
C ALA A 285 14.56 9.45 -33.07
N ASP A 286 15.50 10.38 -33.32
CA ASP A 286 15.60 11.65 -32.58
C ASP A 286 14.39 12.55 -32.75
N ASN A 287 13.71 12.43 -33.89
CA ASN A 287 12.54 13.22 -34.26
C ASN A 287 11.34 12.32 -34.55
N LYS A 288 10.12 12.85 -34.33
CA LYS A 288 8.89 12.16 -34.69
C LYS A 288 8.95 11.69 -36.16
N ILE A 289 8.85 10.38 -36.38
CA ILE A 289 8.84 9.78 -37.73
C ILE A 289 7.60 10.28 -38.47
N LYS A 290 7.83 11.00 -39.58
CA LYS A 290 6.75 11.52 -40.44
C LYS A 290 6.16 10.39 -41.29
N LYS A 291 4.87 10.47 -41.56
CA LYS A 291 4.18 9.57 -42.48
C LYS A 291 4.78 9.69 -43.88
N LYS A 292 5.17 8.57 -44.45
CA LYS A 292 5.65 8.46 -45.85
C LYS A 292 4.63 7.65 -46.65
N ALA A 293 4.72 7.69 -47.98
CA ALA A 293 3.93 6.81 -48.83
C ALA A 293 4.43 5.36 -48.66
N GLY A 294 3.49 4.42 -48.53
CA GLY A 294 3.78 3.00 -48.34
C GLY A 294 3.82 2.54 -46.85
N ASP A 295 4.05 1.25 -46.65
CA ASP A 295 4.13 0.63 -45.35
C ASP A 295 5.48 0.90 -44.67
N MET A 296 5.49 0.85 -43.36
CA MET A 296 6.69 1.05 -42.54
C MET A 296 6.98 -0.23 -41.75
N ALA A 297 8.21 -0.74 -41.88
CA ALA A 297 8.74 -1.80 -41.04
C ALA A 297 9.62 -1.22 -39.94
N ILE A 298 9.51 -1.74 -38.73
CA ILE A 298 10.33 -1.35 -37.58
C ILE A 298 11.24 -2.53 -37.25
N PRO A 299 12.57 -2.44 -37.44
CA PRO A 299 13.51 -3.44 -36.99
C PRO A 299 13.50 -3.52 -35.46
N LEU A 300 13.41 -4.74 -34.94
CA LEU A 300 13.41 -5.01 -33.49
C LEU A 300 14.68 -5.73 -33.07
N ALA A 301 15.22 -5.35 -31.93
CA ALA A 301 16.32 -6.01 -31.22
C ALA A 301 15.79 -6.65 -29.92
N ARG A 302 16.39 -7.74 -29.48
CA ARG A 302 16.04 -8.38 -28.21
C ARG A 302 16.47 -7.51 -27.02
N THR A 303 15.65 -7.51 -25.97
CA THR A 303 16.02 -6.96 -24.67
C THR A 303 16.77 -7.98 -23.82
N LYS A 304 17.38 -7.52 -22.72
CA LYS A 304 18.03 -8.39 -21.74
C LYS A 304 17.01 -9.22 -20.97
N ASP A 305 17.28 -10.49 -20.75
CA ASP A 305 16.41 -11.36 -19.95
C ASP A 305 16.72 -11.20 -18.45
N ILE A 306 15.98 -10.32 -17.80
CA ILE A 306 16.14 -9.99 -16.37
C ILE A 306 16.02 -11.25 -15.51
N LEU A 307 15.04 -12.12 -15.80
CA LEU A 307 14.76 -13.28 -14.97
C LEU A 307 15.85 -14.35 -15.10
N ALA A 308 16.44 -14.51 -16.30
CA ALA A 308 17.59 -15.38 -16.49
C ALA A 308 18.82 -14.86 -15.74
N ALA A 309 19.12 -13.55 -15.87
CA ALA A 309 20.24 -12.93 -15.16
C ALA A 309 20.10 -13.05 -13.62
N LEU A 310 18.89 -12.90 -13.08
CA LEU A 310 18.62 -13.10 -11.66
C LEU A 310 18.84 -14.56 -11.22
N GLY A 311 18.39 -15.53 -12.04
CA GLY A 311 18.58 -16.96 -11.74
C GLY A 311 20.03 -17.38 -11.75
N GLU A 312 20.82 -16.86 -12.69
CA GLU A 312 22.28 -17.11 -12.76
C GLU A 312 23.03 -16.50 -11.57
N ALA A 313 22.63 -15.32 -11.11
CA ALA A 313 23.25 -14.60 -10.00
C ALA A 313 22.62 -14.92 -8.62
N LYS A 314 21.63 -15.82 -8.56
CA LYS A 314 20.89 -16.15 -7.33
C LYS A 314 21.82 -16.67 -6.24
N ARG A 315 21.75 -16.04 -5.07
CA ARG A 315 22.54 -16.47 -3.91
C ARG A 315 21.77 -17.49 -3.04
N PRO A 316 22.48 -18.33 -2.27
CA PRO A 316 21.85 -19.27 -1.34
C PRO A 316 20.90 -18.54 -0.38
N GLY A 317 19.71 -19.12 -0.16
CA GLY A 317 18.66 -18.56 0.70
C GLY A 317 17.82 -17.44 0.08
N GLN A 318 18.14 -16.99 -1.14
CA GLN A 318 17.33 -16.03 -1.88
C GLN A 318 16.20 -16.73 -2.64
N PHE A 319 14.98 -16.21 -2.52
CA PHE A 319 13.82 -16.75 -3.22
C PHE A 319 13.50 -15.95 -4.47
N LEU A 320 13.38 -16.62 -5.62
CA LEU A 320 13.10 -16.00 -6.91
C LEU A 320 11.79 -16.54 -7.49
N CYS A 321 10.78 -15.66 -7.58
CA CYS A 321 9.48 -15.95 -8.17
C CYS A 321 9.28 -15.17 -9.48
N GLY A 322 8.97 -15.90 -10.56
CA GLY A 322 8.57 -15.32 -11.85
C GLY A 322 7.08 -15.34 -12.06
N PHE A 323 6.57 -14.43 -12.89
CA PHE A 323 5.21 -14.51 -13.43
C PHE A 323 5.25 -15.02 -14.86
N SER A 324 4.28 -15.85 -15.21
CA SER A 324 4.10 -16.36 -16.56
C SER A 324 2.66 -16.11 -17.00
N MET A 325 2.50 -15.59 -18.20
CA MET A 325 1.20 -15.40 -18.83
C MET A 325 1.19 -16.19 -20.15
N GLU A 326 0.38 -17.21 -20.19
CA GLU A 326 0.37 -18.16 -21.31
C GLU A 326 -1.06 -18.26 -21.86
N THR A 327 -1.17 -18.51 -23.15
CA THR A 327 -2.43 -18.75 -23.84
C THR A 327 -2.67 -20.23 -24.15
N GLU A 328 -1.59 -21.05 -24.16
CA GLU A 328 -1.61 -22.49 -24.48
C GLU A 328 -0.51 -23.21 -23.69
N ASN A 329 -0.77 -24.46 -23.31
CA ASN A 329 0.21 -25.32 -22.62
C ASN A 329 0.87 -24.68 -21.38
N MET A 330 0.09 -23.89 -20.62
CA MET A 330 0.56 -23.03 -19.53
C MET A 330 1.50 -23.77 -18.56
N VAL A 331 1.11 -24.94 -18.06
CA VAL A 331 1.91 -25.69 -17.07
C VAL A 331 3.23 -26.15 -17.66
N ALA A 332 3.22 -26.73 -18.87
CA ALA A 332 4.44 -27.24 -19.52
C ALA A 332 5.42 -26.12 -19.85
N ASN A 333 4.93 -24.99 -20.37
CA ASN A 333 5.75 -23.84 -20.70
C ASN A 333 6.34 -23.18 -19.44
N SER A 334 5.53 -23.08 -18.37
CA SER A 334 5.97 -22.50 -17.09
C SER A 334 7.02 -23.39 -16.40
N ARG A 335 6.87 -24.74 -16.43
CA ARG A 335 7.90 -25.67 -15.91
C ARG A 335 9.23 -25.52 -16.62
N LYS A 336 9.24 -25.50 -17.97
CA LYS A 336 10.47 -25.26 -18.74
C LYS A 336 11.13 -23.93 -18.39
N LYS A 337 10.33 -22.88 -18.17
CA LYS A 337 10.83 -21.55 -17.76
C LYS A 337 11.41 -21.58 -16.35
N LEU A 338 10.76 -22.30 -15.43
CA LEU A 338 11.22 -22.48 -14.05
C LEU A 338 12.60 -23.12 -14.00
N GLU A 339 12.78 -24.25 -14.68
CA GLU A 339 14.06 -24.98 -14.75
C GLU A 339 15.14 -24.16 -15.45
N LYS A 340 14.85 -23.64 -16.65
CA LYS A 340 15.82 -22.90 -17.47
C LYS A 340 16.35 -21.65 -16.78
N LYS A 341 15.56 -21.00 -15.93
CA LYS A 341 15.90 -19.73 -15.27
C LYS A 341 16.17 -19.88 -13.78
N HIS A 342 16.32 -21.10 -13.28
CA HIS A 342 16.63 -21.42 -11.88
C HIS A 342 15.71 -20.75 -10.86
N LEU A 343 14.38 -20.76 -11.15
CA LEU A 343 13.37 -20.15 -10.29
C LEU A 343 12.94 -21.11 -9.18
N ASP A 344 12.52 -20.57 -8.05
CA ASP A 344 11.92 -21.33 -6.95
C ASP A 344 10.41 -21.49 -7.15
N MET A 345 9.77 -20.51 -7.83
CA MET A 345 8.35 -20.55 -8.13
C MET A 345 8.01 -19.76 -9.39
N ILE A 346 6.96 -20.18 -10.08
CA ILE A 346 6.27 -19.40 -11.11
C ILE A 346 4.80 -19.27 -10.74
N ALA A 347 4.31 -18.03 -10.71
CA ALA A 347 2.89 -17.72 -10.66
C ALA A 347 2.37 -17.60 -12.10
N ALA A 348 1.70 -18.64 -12.58
CA ALA A 348 1.18 -18.70 -13.93
C ALA A 348 -0.27 -18.21 -13.99
N ASN A 349 -0.61 -17.41 -14.99
CA ASN A 349 -1.94 -16.89 -15.24
C ASN A 349 -2.40 -17.27 -16.65
N ASN A 350 -3.63 -17.76 -16.78
CA ASN A 350 -4.26 -18.05 -18.06
C ASN A 350 -5.20 -16.90 -18.46
N VAL A 351 -4.79 -16.11 -19.45
CA VAL A 351 -5.55 -14.94 -19.93
C VAL A 351 -6.86 -15.27 -20.64
N LYS A 352 -7.06 -16.53 -21.04
CA LYS A 352 -8.30 -16.97 -21.70
C LYS A 352 -9.45 -17.23 -20.72
N VAL A 353 -9.17 -17.26 -19.41
CA VAL A 353 -10.18 -17.50 -18.39
C VAL A 353 -10.85 -16.19 -18.00
N ALA A 354 -12.18 -16.15 -18.03
CA ALA A 354 -12.94 -14.98 -17.61
C ALA A 354 -12.63 -14.62 -16.14
N GLY A 355 -12.35 -13.35 -15.87
CA GLY A 355 -11.95 -12.87 -14.54
C GLY A 355 -10.45 -12.96 -14.24
N ALA A 356 -9.64 -13.53 -15.15
CA ALA A 356 -8.18 -13.52 -15.07
C ALA A 356 -7.62 -12.59 -16.17
N GLY A 357 -6.72 -11.67 -15.85
CA GLY A 357 -6.12 -10.80 -16.86
C GLY A 357 -5.66 -9.43 -16.37
N PHE A 358 -5.21 -8.58 -17.30
CA PHE A 358 -4.58 -7.30 -16.97
C PHE A 358 -5.54 -6.23 -16.41
N GLY A 359 -6.73 -6.11 -16.97
CA GLY A 359 -7.64 -4.99 -16.69
C GLY A 359 -8.63 -5.20 -15.54
N VAL A 360 -8.73 -6.38 -14.97
CA VAL A 360 -9.69 -6.75 -13.92
C VAL A 360 -9.07 -6.75 -12.53
N ASP A 361 -9.90 -6.64 -11.48
CA ASP A 361 -9.47 -6.62 -10.08
C ASP A 361 -9.30 -8.03 -9.48
N THR A 362 -9.67 -9.06 -10.24
CA THR A 362 -9.54 -10.48 -9.86
C THR A 362 -8.39 -11.15 -10.58
N ASN A 363 -7.98 -12.31 -10.09
CA ASN A 363 -7.00 -13.18 -10.72
C ASN A 363 -7.24 -14.66 -10.38
N ILE A 364 -6.75 -15.55 -11.26
CA ILE A 364 -6.61 -16.99 -11.03
C ILE A 364 -5.14 -17.31 -11.25
N LEU A 365 -4.47 -17.77 -10.22
CA LEU A 365 -3.05 -18.11 -10.30
C LEU A 365 -2.85 -19.61 -10.10
N THR A 366 -1.98 -20.19 -10.91
CA THR A 366 -1.40 -21.51 -10.66
C THR A 366 0.04 -21.30 -10.20
N LEU A 367 0.33 -21.67 -8.96
CA LEU A 367 1.66 -21.62 -8.39
C LEU A 367 2.40 -22.90 -8.76
N ILE A 368 3.47 -22.79 -9.52
CA ILE A 368 4.27 -23.93 -10.01
C ILE A 368 5.64 -23.86 -9.36
N THR A 369 6.06 -24.96 -8.76
CA THR A 369 7.35 -25.14 -8.08
C THR A 369 8.07 -26.37 -8.65
N PRO A 370 9.36 -26.61 -8.34
CA PRO A 370 10.04 -27.81 -8.77
C PRO A 370 9.32 -29.10 -8.39
N ASP A 371 8.71 -29.14 -7.20
CA ASP A 371 8.14 -30.35 -6.60
C ASP A 371 6.63 -30.52 -6.85
N GLY A 372 5.94 -29.48 -7.35
CA GLY A 372 4.49 -29.58 -7.50
C GLY A 372 3.84 -28.34 -8.11
N MET A 373 2.53 -28.29 -7.97
CA MET A 373 1.72 -27.12 -8.33
C MET A 373 0.50 -27.01 -7.41
N ALA A 374 0.03 -25.78 -7.21
CA ALA A 374 -1.21 -25.45 -6.51
C ALA A 374 -2.01 -24.44 -7.33
N GLU A 375 -3.31 -24.72 -7.52
CA GLU A 375 -4.23 -23.79 -8.19
C GLU A 375 -4.97 -22.96 -7.15
N LEU A 376 -4.87 -21.65 -7.27
CA LEU A 376 -5.63 -20.70 -6.46
C LEU A 376 -6.99 -20.45 -7.15
N PRO A 377 -8.10 -20.42 -6.40
CA PRO A 377 -9.41 -20.10 -6.98
C PRO A 377 -9.45 -18.65 -7.49
N LEU A 378 -10.52 -18.30 -8.21
CA LEU A 378 -10.79 -16.91 -8.58
C LEU A 378 -10.93 -16.06 -7.32
N MET A 379 -10.06 -15.07 -7.15
CA MET A 379 -10.04 -14.18 -5.99
C MET A 379 -9.59 -12.77 -6.38
N SER A 380 -9.71 -11.81 -5.47
CA SER A 380 -9.16 -10.48 -5.70
C SER A 380 -7.64 -10.53 -5.83
N LYS A 381 -7.03 -9.55 -6.53
CA LYS A 381 -5.57 -9.45 -6.63
C LYS A 381 -4.88 -9.29 -5.29
N ASP A 382 -5.53 -8.64 -4.32
CA ASP A 382 -5.01 -8.52 -2.96
C ASP A 382 -4.99 -9.87 -2.25
N ALA A 383 -6.08 -10.66 -2.33
CA ALA A 383 -6.11 -12.02 -1.77
C ALA A 383 -5.11 -12.95 -2.49
N ALA A 384 -4.96 -12.83 -3.80
CA ALA A 384 -3.98 -13.59 -4.57
C ALA A 384 -2.54 -13.23 -4.20
N ALA A 385 -2.28 -11.96 -3.85
CA ALA A 385 -0.99 -11.51 -3.36
C ALA A 385 -0.66 -12.12 -1.99
N ASP A 386 -1.63 -12.13 -1.07
CA ASP A 386 -1.46 -12.77 0.25
C ASP A 386 -1.18 -14.27 0.11
N ALA A 387 -1.99 -15.00 -0.69
CA ALA A 387 -1.79 -16.43 -0.92
C ALA A 387 -0.44 -16.75 -1.60
N LEU A 388 0.03 -15.89 -2.51
CA LEU A 388 1.36 -16.04 -3.10
C LEU A 388 2.47 -15.87 -2.04
N LEU A 389 2.36 -14.87 -1.16
CA LEU A 389 3.33 -14.64 -0.10
C LEU A 389 3.32 -15.77 0.93
N ASP A 390 2.16 -16.33 1.27
CA ASP A 390 2.05 -17.52 2.12
C ASP A 390 2.83 -18.69 1.53
N ALA A 391 2.58 -19.02 0.26
CA ALA A 391 3.28 -20.09 -0.44
C ALA A 391 4.79 -19.87 -0.55
N ILE A 392 5.25 -18.62 -0.65
CA ILE A 392 6.68 -18.27 -0.64
C ILE A 392 7.28 -18.53 0.76
N LEU A 393 6.61 -18.06 1.83
CA LEU A 393 7.12 -18.23 3.19
C LEU A 393 7.17 -19.69 3.62
N GLU A 394 6.17 -20.51 3.28
CA GLU A 394 6.16 -21.95 3.54
C GLU A 394 7.37 -22.68 2.92
N ARG A 395 7.88 -22.18 1.80
CA ARG A 395 9.04 -22.77 1.12
C ARG A 395 10.39 -22.23 1.61
N MET A 396 10.37 -21.08 2.28
CA MET A 396 11.58 -20.48 2.88
C MET A 396 11.81 -20.93 4.32
N SER A 397 10.80 -21.59 4.94
CA SER A 397 10.87 -22.18 6.27
C SER A 397 11.60 -23.53 6.19
#